data_643caa726dbb454a8f41b061afd10053
#
_entry.id   643caa726dbb454a8f41b061afd10053
#
_cell.length_a   1.000
_cell.length_b   1.000
_cell.length_c   1.000
_cell.angle_alpha   90.00
_cell.angle_beta   90.00
_cell.angle_gamma   90.00
#
_symmetry.space_group_name_H-M   'P 1'
#
loop_
_entity.id
_entity.type
_entity.pdbx_description
1 polymer ?
#
loop_
_entity_poly.entity_id
_entity_poly.type
_entity_poly.pdbx_seq_one_letter_code
_entity_poly.pdbx_strand_id
1 'polypeptide(L)' 'MKQYFYPAVFHTAEEGGFWVSFPDFPECLTQGDSMEEAYEMANEALGLTITDRLTDHEALPVPSLPGQIELD' A
#
# COMPACT_ATOMS: atom_id res chain seq x y z
N MET A 1 7.30 -13.47 15.38
CA MET A 1 7.41 -12.28 14.51
C MET A 1 6.04 -11.82 14.10
N LYS A 2 5.74 -10.54 14.28
CA LYS A 2 4.47 -9.97 13.83
C LYS A 2 4.50 -9.75 12.32
N GLN A 3 3.40 -10.07 11.69
CA GLN A 3 3.19 -9.77 10.28
C GLN A 3 2.03 -8.78 10.17
N TYR A 4 2.15 -7.86 9.22
CA TYR A 4 1.14 -6.84 8.98
C TYR A 4 0.59 -7.02 7.58
N PHE A 5 -0.74 -7.15 7.48
CA PHE A 5 -1.42 -7.33 6.21
C PHE A 5 -2.41 -6.19 6.02
N TYR A 6 -2.17 -5.37 5.02
CA TYR A 6 -3.04 -4.26 4.66
C TYR A 6 -3.44 -4.36 3.20
N PRO A 7 -4.68 -4.00 2.87
CA PRO A 7 -5.09 -4.04 1.47
C PRO A 7 -4.37 -2.98 0.65
N ALA A 8 -4.05 -3.35 -0.58
CA ALA A 8 -3.46 -2.47 -1.57
C ALA A 8 -4.36 -2.46 -2.79
N VAL A 9 -4.54 -1.30 -3.39
CA VAL A 9 -5.33 -1.16 -4.62
C VAL A 9 -4.37 -0.86 -5.76
N PHE A 10 -4.40 -1.71 -6.79
CA PHE A 10 -3.57 -1.55 -7.97
C PHE A 10 -4.40 -0.88 -9.05
N HIS A 11 -3.93 0.26 -9.52
CA HIS A 11 -4.61 1.06 -10.53
C HIS A 11 -3.82 1.02 -11.83
N THR A 12 -4.52 0.88 -12.96
CA THR A 12 -3.85 1.01 -14.26
C THR A 12 -3.54 2.47 -14.53
N ALA A 13 -2.33 2.75 -15.00
CA ALA A 13 -1.93 4.09 -15.38
C ALA A 13 -2.16 4.31 -16.88
N GLU A 14 -2.59 5.51 -17.27
CA GLU A 14 -2.84 5.82 -18.69
C GLU A 14 -1.58 5.68 -19.53
N GLU A 15 -0.45 5.93 -18.93
CA GLU A 15 0.86 5.90 -19.61
C GLU A 15 1.46 4.49 -19.67
N GLY A 16 0.74 3.51 -19.16
CA GLY A 16 1.25 2.15 -19.00
C GLY A 16 1.73 1.92 -17.57
N GLY A 17 1.80 0.65 -17.18
CA GLY A 17 2.18 0.30 -15.83
C GLY A 17 1.03 0.46 -14.84
N PHE A 18 1.40 0.49 -13.56
CA PHE A 18 0.44 0.50 -12.46
C PHE A 18 0.90 1.46 -11.37
N TRP A 19 -0.06 2.08 -10.69
CA TRP A 19 0.24 2.75 -9.44
C TRP A 19 -0.57 2.08 -8.32
N VAL A 20 -0.07 2.16 -7.10
CA VAL A 20 -0.62 1.42 -5.97
C VAL A 20 -0.92 2.39 -4.84
N SER A 21 -2.12 2.27 -4.29
CA SER A 21 -2.52 3.03 -3.11
C SER A 21 -2.89 2.07 -1.99
N PHE A 22 -2.82 2.58 -0.76
CA PHE A 22 -3.17 1.82 0.42
C PHE A 22 -4.27 2.57 1.15
N PRO A 23 -5.51 2.03 1.18
CA PRO A 23 -6.62 2.72 1.84
C PRO A 23 -6.35 3.12 3.28
N ASP A 24 -5.58 2.31 4.01
CA ASP A 24 -5.28 2.57 5.41
C ASP A 24 -4.07 3.49 5.63
N PHE A 25 -3.32 3.79 4.57
CA PHE A 25 -2.14 4.66 4.62
C PHE A 25 -2.19 5.64 3.46
N PRO A 26 -2.92 6.75 3.61
CA PRO A 26 -3.07 7.73 2.51
C PRO A 26 -1.76 8.30 1.99
N GLU A 27 -0.74 8.33 2.84
CA GLU A 27 0.57 8.84 2.47
C GLU A 27 1.41 7.84 1.67
N CYS A 28 0.99 6.57 1.63
CA CYS A 28 1.77 5.51 1.00
C CYS A 28 1.29 5.28 -0.43
N LEU A 29 2.10 5.73 -1.39
CA LEU A 29 1.82 5.54 -2.82
C LEU A 29 3.08 5.04 -3.49
N THR A 30 2.91 4.16 -4.47
CA THR A 30 4.04 3.67 -5.25
C THR A 30 3.58 3.31 -6.67
N GLN A 31 4.50 2.89 -7.50
CA GLN A 31 4.21 2.54 -8.90
C GLN A 31 5.21 1.53 -9.41
N GLY A 32 4.88 0.91 -10.54
CA GLY A 32 5.75 -0.02 -11.23
C GLY A 32 5.31 -0.16 -12.68
N ASP A 33 6.25 -0.53 -13.55
CA ASP A 33 5.99 -0.66 -14.98
C ASP A 33 5.24 -1.96 -15.33
N SER A 34 5.26 -2.93 -14.43
CA SER A 34 4.55 -4.19 -14.57
C SER A 34 3.86 -4.51 -13.26
N MET A 35 2.92 -5.46 -13.29
CA MET A 35 2.26 -5.92 -12.08
C MET A 35 3.26 -6.48 -11.07
N GLU A 36 4.25 -7.25 -11.55
CA GLU A 36 5.27 -7.83 -10.70
C GLU A 36 6.11 -6.74 -10.02
N GLU A 37 6.57 -5.75 -10.79
CA GLU A 37 7.33 -4.63 -10.23
C GLU A 37 6.49 -3.82 -9.26
N ALA A 38 5.23 -3.52 -9.63
CA ALA A 38 4.32 -2.78 -8.76
C ALA A 38 4.11 -3.50 -7.43
N TYR A 39 4.00 -4.83 -7.47
CA TYR A 39 3.84 -5.63 -6.27
C TYR A 39 5.07 -5.53 -5.36
N GLU A 40 6.27 -5.64 -5.93
CA GLU A 40 7.52 -5.51 -5.18
C GLU A 40 7.65 -4.12 -4.56
N MET A 41 7.35 -3.09 -5.35
CA MET A 41 7.40 -1.71 -4.85
C MET A 41 6.36 -1.45 -3.78
N ALA A 42 5.18 -2.09 -3.88
CA ALA A 42 4.14 -1.97 -2.87
C ALA A 42 4.59 -2.55 -1.53
N ASN A 43 5.21 -3.72 -1.54
CA ASN A 43 5.73 -4.33 -0.32
C ASN A 43 6.79 -3.44 0.34
N GLU A 44 7.69 -2.90 -0.45
CA GLU A 44 8.76 -2.05 0.05
C GLU A 44 8.19 -0.75 0.63
N ALA A 45 7.30 -0.10 -0.10
CA ALA A 45 6.71 1.16 0.34
C ALA A 45 5.89 0.99 1.62
N LEU A 46 5.11 -0.08 1.71
CA LEU A 46 4.32 -0.34 2.90
C LEU A 46 5.23 -0.61 4.11
N GLY A 47 6.29 -1.40 3.92
CA GLY A 47 7.24 -1.68 4.99
C GLY A 47 7.88 -0.42 5.54
N LEU A 48 8.28 0.50 4.66
CA LEU A 48 8.85 1.78 5.07
C LEU A 48 7.83 2.64 5.82
N THR A 49 6.59 2.68 5.34
CA THR A 49 5.53 3.46 5.98
C THR A 49 5.23 2.95 7.39
N ILE A 50 5.13 1.63 7.55
CA ILE A 50 4.89 1.03 8.86
C ILE A 50 6.06 1.32 9.80
N THR A 51 7.28 1.18 9.31
CA THR A 51 8.48 1.45 10.11
C THR A 51 8.52 2.90 10.58
N ASP A 52 8.19 3.84 9.69
CA ASP A 52 8.16 5.26 10.04
C ASP A 52 7.13 5.54 11.13
N ARG A 53 5.94 4.96 11.01
CA ARG A 53 4.90 5.16 12.02
C ARG A 53 5.30 4.58 13.37
N LEU A 54 5.89 3.39 13.39
CA LEU A 54 6.35 2.77 14.63
C LEU A 54 7.47 3.58 15.27
N THR A 55 8.39 4.13 14.46
CA THR A 55 9.48 4.97 14.94
C THR A 55 8.95 6.24 15.59
N ASP A 56 7.89 6.80 15.04
CA ASP A 56 7.26 8.01 15.57
C ASP A 56 6.26 7.71 16.69
N HIS A 57 6.18 6.48 17.13
CA HIS A 57 5.24 6.02 18.16
C HIS A 57 3.78 6.24 17.80
N GLU A 58 3.48 6.26 16.50
CA GLU A 58 2.12 6.36 16.01
C GLU A 58 1.45 4.98 16.02
N ALA A 59 0.15 4.95 16.36
CA ALA A 59 -0.61 3.72 16.30
C ALA A 59 -0.84 3.32 14.84
N LEU A 60 -0.75 2.01 14.56
CA LEU A 60 -1.08 1.51 13.23
C LEU A 60 -2.59 1.38 13.10
N PRO A 61 -3.15 1.68 11.91
CA PRO A 61 -4.58 1.52 11.71
C PRO A 61 -4.98 0.04 11.70
N VAL A 62 -6.25 -0.22 11.98
CA VAL A 62 -6.82 -1.56 11.82
C VAL A 62 -7.00 -1.77 10.31
N PRO A 63 -6.54 -2.90 9.75
CA PRO A 63 -6.68 -3.14 8.32
C PRO A 63 -8.13 -3.10 7.85
N SER A 64 -8.39 -2.39 6.76
CA SER A 64 -9.71 -2.37 6.14
C SER A 64 -10.02 -3.73 5.53
N LEU A 65 -11.31 -4.11 5.56
CA LEU A 65 -11.74 -5.32 4.88
C LEU A 65 -11.96 -5.01 3.39
N PRO A 66 -11.76 -5.99 2.50
CA PRO A 66 -11.94 -5.74 1.06
C PRO A 66 -13.30 -5.15 0.71
N GLY A 67 -14.36 -5.52 1.42
CA GLY A 67 -15.70 -4.98 1.18
C GLY A 67 -15.89 -3.53 1.61
N GLN A 68 -14.96 -2.96 2.35
CA GLN A 68 -15.01 -1.57 2.82
C GLN A 68 -14.25 -0.62 1.89
N ILE A 69 -13.57 -1.17 0.88
CA ILE A 69 -12.74 -0.38 -0.03
C ILE A 69 -13.58 0.03 -1.24
N GLU A 70 -13.63 1.33 -1.49
CA GLU A 70 -14.28 1.84 -2.70
C GLU A 70 -13.32 1.75 -3.86
N LEU A 71 -13.75 1.07 -4.91
CA LEU A 71 -12.99 0.96 -6.15
C LEU A 71 -13.71 1.76 -7.23
N ASP A 72 -12.97 2.56 -7.95
CA ASP A 72 -13.50 3.38 -9.03
C ASP A 72 -13.85 2.55 -10.28
#